data_bc5b6ca082cf320058d7187426dbc94a
#
_entry.id   bc5b6ca082cf320058d7187426dbc94a
#
_cell.length_a   1.000
_cell.length_b   1.000
_cell.length_c   1.000
_cell.angle_alpha   90.00
_cell.angle_beta   90.00
_cell.angle_gamma   90.00
#
_symmetry.space_group_name_H-M   'P 1'
#
loop_
_entity.id
_entity.type
_entity.pdbx_description
1 polymer ?
#
loop_
_entity_poly.entity_id
_entity_poly.type
_entity_poly.pdbx_seq_one_letter_code
_entity_poly.pdbx_strand_id
1 'polypeptide(L)'
;MLKKVIIIPDSFKGSLSSFDVASILNDVILQREGHETLCVPMADGGEGSTDCIIKAMGGARLPVLVHSPEHKLIRAHYGITLNRTGVMEIAESSGITKASGKTATTASTLGFGEMIKAGLNEGLRDFLLCLGGSATTDCGCGMAAALGVKFLDASGKPFVPTGATLKDVVSIDTSEIDGRIWQSRFTVMSDVENPLFGPLGAAYIYSPQKGASPDEVAMLDAGLVHISNVMRRH
;
A
#
# COMPACT_ATOMS: atom_id res chain seq x y z
N MET A 1 7.39 -43.34 -12.25
CA MET A 1 6.84 -42.25 -13.06
C MET A 1 7.15 -40.97 -12.34
N LEU A 2 7.90 -40.04 -12.94
CA LEU A 2 8.25 -38.75 -12.35
C LEU A 2 6.98 -37.93 -12.14
N LYS A 3 6.74 -37.42 -10.92
CA LYS A 3 5.59 -36.55 -10.60
C LYS A 3 6.06 -35.12 -10.46
N LYS A 4 5.52 -34.24 -11.27
CA LYS A 4 5.77 -32.81 -11.17
C LYS A 4 4.75 -32.15 -10.21
N VAL A 5 5.23 -31.46 -9.17
CA VAL A 5 4.43 -30.76 -8.19
C VAL A 5 4.67 -29.27 -8.34
N ILE A 6 3.61 -28.47 -8.51
CA ILE A 6 3.67 -27.02 -8.53
C ILE A 6 3.27 -26.53 -7.13
N ILE A 7 4.12 -25.69 -6.54
CA ILE A 7 3.95 -25.13 -5.20
C ILE A 7 3.67 -23.64 -5.37
N ILE A 8 2.43 -23.21 -5.07
CA ILE A 8 1.94 -21.83 -5.23
C ILE A 8 1.38 -21.35 -3.88
N PRO A 9 2.22 -21.04 -2.90
CA PRO A 9 1.75 -20.58 -1.59
C PRO A 9 1.53 -19.07 -1.57
N ASP A 10 0.60 -18.65 -0.73
CA ASP A 10 0.56 -17.31 -0.19
C ASP A 10 1.36 -17.24 1.13
N SER A 11 1.51 -16.03 1.69
CA SER A 11 2.17 -15.81 2.97
C SER A 11 1.24 -16.19 4.14
N PHE A 12 1.84 -16.63 5.26
CA PHE A 12 1.15 -16.71 6.55
C PHE A 12 1.40 -15.41 7.31
N LYS A 13 0.47 -14.48 7.24
CA LYS A 13 0.58 -13.11 7.78
C LYS A 13 1.19 -13.09 9.19
N GLY A 14 2.31 -12.37 9.33
CA GLY A 14 3.04 -12.24 10.59
C GLY A 14 3.88 -13.46 11.02
N SER A 15 4.02 -14.51 10.17
CA SER A 15 4.74 -15.74 10.50
C SER A 15 5.74 -16.14 9.40
N LEU A 16 5.27 -16.55 8.22
CA LEU A 16 6.11 -17.04 7.14
C LEU A 16 5.82 -16.29 5.84
N SER A 17 6.86 -15.92 5.11
CA SER A 17 6.70 -15.38 3.75
C SER A 17 6.25 -16.48 2.77
N SER A 18 5.66 -16.11 1.63
CA SER A 18 5.34 -17.07 0.57
C SER A 18 6.57 -17.85 0.08
N PHE A 19 7.76 -17.23 0.16
CA PHE A 19 9.03 -17.88 -0.16
C PHE A 19 9.41 -18.94 0.87
N ASP A 20 9.29 -18.64 2.17
CA ASP A 20 9.61 -19.60 3.23
C ASP A 20 8.69 -20.81 3.14
N VAL A 21 7.40 -20.59 2.93
CA VAL A 21 6.41 -21.66 2.74
C VAL A 21 6.76 -22.50 1.51
N ALA A 22 7.06 -21.84 0.37
CA ALA A 22 7.46 -22.56 -0.84
C ALA A 22 8.73 -23.39 -0.63
N SER A 23 9.75 -22.84 0.04
CA SER A 23 11.00 -23.52 0.34
C SER A 23 10.79 -24.75 1.23
N ILE A 24 10.03 -24.59 2.32
CA ILE A 24 9.74 -25.71 3.24
C ILE A 24 8.99 -26.83 2.52
N LEU A 25 7.96 -26.49 1.74
CA LEU A 25 7.20 -27.50 0.98
C LEU A 25 8.07 -28.19 -0.09
N ASN A 26 8.91 -27.42 -0.78
CA ASN A 26 9.88 -27.93 -1.74
C ASN A 26 10.79 -28.98 -1.10
N ASP A 27 11.42 -28.65 0.03
CA ASP A 27 12.36 -29.53 0.70
C ASP A 27 11.69 -30.83 1.17
N VAL A 28 10.46 -30.75 1.68
CA VAL A 28 9.70 -31.94 2.11
C VAL A 28 9.32 -32.84 0.92
N ILE A 29 8.92 -32.23 -0.21
CA ILE A 29 8.50 -33.01 -1.39
C ILE A 29 9.69 -33.67 -2.07
N LEU A 30 10.82 -32.97 -2.17
CA LEU A 30 12.04 -33.49 -2.79
C LEU A 30 12.69 -34.68 -2.00
N GLN A 31 12.35 -34.83 -0.71
CA GLN A 31 12.75 -36.03 0.05
C GLN A 31 12.07 -37.32 -0.44
N ARG A 32 11.03 -37.21 -1.26
CA ARG A 32 10.32 -38.33 -1.84
C ARG A 32 10.87 -38.65 -3.25
N GLU A 33 11.34 -39.85 -3.46
CA GLU A 33 11.85 -40.27 -4.77
C GLU A 33 10.83 -40.10 -5.90
N GLY A 34 11.30 -39.68 -7.07
CA GLY A 34 10.46 -39.52 -8.27
C GLY A 34 9.58 -38.28 -8.28
N HIS A 35 9.89 -37.26 -7.48
CA HIS A 35 9.20 -35.97 -7.51
C HIS A 35 10.12 -34.83 -8.01
N GLU A 36 9.56 -33.98 -8.84
CA GLU A 36 10.12 -32.65 -9.20
C GLU A 36 9.19 -31.57 -8.70
N THR A 37 9.74 -30.43 -8.33
CA THR A 37 8.96 -29.29 -7.84
C THR A 37 9.19 -28.03 -8.68
N LEU A 38 8.14 -27.21 -8.79
CA LEU A 38 8.21 -25.85 -9.31
C LEU A 38 7.58 -24.91 -8.27
N CYS A 39 8.38 -24.04 -7.67
CA CYS A 39 7.91 -23.06 -6.71
C CYS A 39 7.57 -21.72 -7.42
N VAL A 40 6.34 -21.27 -7.24
CA VAL A 40 5.83 -20.00 -7.79
C VAL A 40 5.18 -19.22 -6.64
N PRO A 41 5.97 -18.49 -5.81
CA PRO A 41 5.41 -17.66 -4.75
C PRO A 41 4.47 -16.62 -5.33
N MET A 42 3.34 -16.42 -4.66
CA MET A 42 2.29 -15.48 -5.10
C MET A 42 2.44 -14.13 -4.43
N ALA A 43 1.93 -13.11 -5.09
CA ALA A 43 1.80 -11.75 -4.58
C ALA A 43 0.36 -11.27 -4.85
N ASP A 44 -0.32 -10.81 -3.80
CA ASP A 44 -1.70 -10.31 -3.83
C ASP A 44 -1.78 -8.78 -3.73
N GLY A 45 -0.63 -8.11 -3.72
CA GLY A 45 -0.51 -6.67 -3.45
C GLY A 45 -0.31 -6.35 -1.96
N GLY A 46 -0.25 -7.35 -1.09
CA GLY A 46 0.07 -7.22 0.33
C GLY A 46 1.56 -7.28 0.63
N GLU A 47 1.87 -7.54 1.91
CA GLU A 47 3.24 -7.61 2.43
C GLU A 47 4.07 -8.70 1.71
N GLY A 48 5.25 -8.33 1.21
CA GLY A 48 6.17 -9.22 0.48
C GLY A 48 5.95 -9.25 -1.05
N SER A 49 4.98 -8.52 -1.57
CA SER A 49 4.71 -8.43 -3.02
C SER A 49 5.93 -7.91 -3.79
N THR A 50 6.64 -6.92 -3.23
CA THR A 50 7.86 -6.38 -3.83
C THR A 50 8.91 -7.48 -4.06
N ASP A 51 9.15 -8.32 -3.04
CA ASP A 51 10.14 -9.41 -3.14
C ASP A 51 9.73 -10.45 -4.18
N CYS A 52 8.46 -10.82 -4.23
CA CYS A 52 7.92 -11.73 -5.25
C CYS A 52 8.16 -11.20 -6.66
N ILE A 53 7.82 -9.94 -6.91
CA ILE A 53 7.92 -9.32 -8.23
C ILE A 53 9.39 -9.16 -8.65
N ILE A 54 10.25 -8.68 -7.75
CA ILE A 54 11.69 -8.53 -8.03
C ILE A 54 12.34 -9.88 -8.32
N LYS A 55 11.95 -10.93 -7.59
CA LYS A 55 12.48 -12.29 -7.85
C LYS A 55 12.01 -12.85 -9.18
N ALA A 56 10.75 -12.59 -9.56
CA ALA A 56 10.17 -13.07 -10.81
C ALA A 56 10.68 -12.32 -12.05
N MET A 57 10.80 -10.98 -11.95
CA MET A 57 11.13 -10.11 -13.08
C MET A 57 12.60 -9.67 -13.12
N GLY A 58 13.37 -10.03 -12.10
CA GLY A 58 14.71 -9.48 -11.88
C GLY A 58 14.66 -8.01 -11.45
N GLY A 59 15.74 -7.54 -10.84
CA GLY A 59 15.83 -6.16 -10.37
C GLY A 59 16.47 -6.06 -8.99
N ALA A 60 16.19 -4.97 -8.27
CA ALA A 60 16.75 -4.71 -6.95
C ALA A 60 15.75 -4.01 -6.03
N ARG A 61 15.91 -4.22 -4.71
CA ARG A 61 15.28 -3.40 -3.67
C ARG A 61 16.18 -2.24 -3.32
N LEU A 62 15.60 -1.05 -3.22
CA LEU A 62 16.31 0.16 -2.82
C LEU A 62 15.74 0.69 -1.50
N PRO A 63 16.60 1.11 -0.56
CA PRO A 63 16.16 1.74 0.67
C PRO A 63 15.72 3.18 0.40
N VAL A 64 14.75 3.64 1.17
CA VAL A 64 14.29 5.03 1.17
C VAL A 64 13.91 5.45 2.59
N LEU A 65 14.15 6.70 2.95
CA LEU A 65 13.74 7.27 4.22
C LEU A 65 12.41 8.00 4.01
N VAL A 66 11.37 7.56 4.71
CA VAL A 66 10.00 8.05 4.55
C VAL A 66 9.28 8.12 5.90
N HIS A 67 8.14 8.77 5.96
CA HIS A 67 7.31 8.77 7.15
C HIS A 67 6.54 7.43 7.32
N SER A 68 6.49 6.97 8.56
CA SER A 68 5.62 5.86 9.01
C SER A 68 4.15 6.30 9.04
N PRO A 69 3.18 5.37 9.29
CA PRO A 69 1.78 5.74 9.51
C PRO A 69 1.58 6.80 10.61
N GLU A 70 2.49 6.83 11.57
CA GLU A 70 2.50 7.72 12.74
C GLU A 70 3.41 8.94 12.57
N HIS A 71 3.75 9.31 11.34
CA HIS A 71 4.61 10.46 11.01
C HIS A 71 6.04 10.42 11.59
N LYS A 72 6.58 9.24 11.93
CA LYS A 72 7.99 9.05 12.32
C LYS A 72 8.81 8.66 11.09
N LEU A 73 10.02 9.18 10.98
CA LEU A 73 10.94 8.77 9.91
C LEU A 73 11.39 7.32 10.11
N ILE A 74 11.20 6.51 9.08
CA ILE A 74 11.60 5.10 9.03
C ILE A 74 12.32 4.79 7.73
N ARG A 75 13.14 3.73 7.76
CA ARG A 75 13.70 3.14 6.55
C ARG A 75 12.68 2.16 5.98
N ALA A 76 12.17 2.44 4.79
CA ALA A 76 11.36 1.57 3.96
C ALA A 76 12.15 1.12 2.73
N HIS A 77 11.58 0.23 1.93
CA HIS A 77 12.18 -0.23 0.67
C HIS A 77 11.13 -0.23 -0.44
N TYR A 78 11.59 -0.02 -1.67
CA TYR A 78 10.79 -0.23 -2.88
C TYR A 78 11.60 -1.02 -3.89
N GLY A 79 10.94 -1.62 -4.88
CA GLY A 79 11.58 -2.40 -5.91
C GLY A 79 11.77 -1.60 -7.20
N ILE A 80 12.84 -1.90 -7.93
CA ILE A 80 12.99 -1.50 -9.34
C ILE A 80 13.27 -2.77 -10.15
N THR A 81 12.37 -3.10 -11.08
CA THR A 81 12.56 -4.24 -11.97
C THR A 81 13.58 -3.94 -13.07
N LEU A 82 14.08 -4.98 -13.76
CA LEU A 82 14.97 -4.81 -14.92
C LEU A 82 14.33 -3.95 -16.02
N ASN A 83 13.00 -3.98 -16.15
CA ASN A 83 12.25 -3.17 -17.11
C ASN A 83 11.96 -1.75 -16.60
N ARG A 84 12.62 -1.31 -15.51
CA ARG A 84 12.45 0.01 -14.91
C ARG A 84 11.05 0.32 -14.40
N THR A 85 10.29 -0.70 -14.00
CA THR A 85 9.04 -0.52 -13.25
C THR A 85 9.35 -0.38 -11.77
N GLY A 86 8.86 0.68 -11.14
CA GLY A 86 8.91 0.88 -9.69
C GLY A 86 7.81 0.05 -9.01
N VAL A 87 8.19 -0.83 -8.11
CA VAL A 87 7.25 -1.62 -7.30
C VAL A 87 7.15 -0.99 -5.92
N MET A 88 5.99 -0.40 -5.62
CA MET A 88 5.73 0.36 -4.40
C MET A 88 4.70 -0.38 -3.54
N GLU A 89 5.16 -0.93 -2.42
CA GLU A 89 4.31 -1.66 -1.47
C GLU A 89 3.91 -0.72 -0.33
N ILE A 90 2.60 -0.46 -0.17
CA ILE A 90 2.11 0.45 0.87
C ILE A 90 2.45 -0.05 2.28
N ALA A 91 2.55 -1.36 2.47
CA ALA A 91 2.91 -1.98 3.74
C ALA A 91 4.32 -1.60 4.21
N GLU A 92 5.24 -1.26 3.31
CA GLU A 92 6.61 -0.85 3.64
C GLU A 92 6.69 0.50 4.37
N SER A 93 5.80 1.44 4.05
CA SER A 93 5.77 2.77 4.67
C SER A 93 4.57 3.01 5.56
N SER A 94 3.40 2.53 5.17
CA SER A 94 2.10 2.86 5.77
C SER A 94 1.33 1.60 6.22
N GLY A 95 2.05 0.49 6.46
CA GLY A 95 1.48 -0.81 6.83
C GLY A 95 1.09 -0.94 8.30
N ILE A 96 0.19 -1.89 8.60
CA ILE A 96 -0.24 -2.23 9.96
C ILE A 96 0.97 -2.67 10.81
N THR A 97 1.93 -3.38 10.23
CA THR A 97 3.15 -3.85 10.91
C THR A 97 4.13 -2.73 11.25
N LYS A 98 3.97 -1.54 10.66
CA LYS A 98 4.77 -0.34 10.95
C LYS A 98 4.11 0.59 11.98
N ALA A 99 2.92 0.26 12.45
CA ALA A 99 2.14 1.05 13.39
C ALA A 99 2.20 0.45 14.80
N SER A 100 2.17 1.30 15.83
CA SER A 100 2.22 0.90 17.24
C SER A 100 0.84 0.99 17.90
N GLY A 101 -0.17 0.28 17.39
CA GLY A 101 -1.49 0.23 18.04
C GLY A 101 -2.66 0.66 17.15
N LYS A 102 -3.64 1.36 17.74
CA LYS A 102 -4.85 1.81 17.04
C LYS A 102 -4.52 2.99 16.13
N THR A 103 -4.65 2.81 14.83
CA THR A 103 -4.20 3.81 13.85
C THR A 103 -5.27 4.21 12.83
N ALA A 104 -6.43 3.54 12.81
CA ALA A 104 -7.47 3.77 11.81
C ALA A 104 -7.82 5.25 11.58
N THR A 105 -7.79 6.06 12.66
CA THR A 105 -8.18 7.48 12.63
C THR A 105 -7.02 8.43 12.37
N THR A 106 -5.78 8.04 12.72
CA THR A 106 -4.60 8.94 12.74
C THR A 106 -3.52 8.60 11.73
N ALA A 107 -3.52 7.37 11.21
CA ALA A 107 -2.51 6.93 10.25
C ALA A 107 -2.62 7.68 8.90
N SER A 108 -1.45 7.90 8.29
CA SER A 108 -1.32 8.61 7.02
C SER A 108 -0.57 7.78 5.98
N THR A 109 -0.97 7.94 4.72
CA THR A 109 -0.26 7.41 3.54
C THR A 109 0.88 8.33 3.06
N LEU A 110 1.27 9.35 3.85
CA LEU A 110 2.31 10.32 3.47
C LEU A 110 3.58 9.62 2.98
N GLY A 111 4.10 8.67 3.76
CA GLY A 111 5.32 7.92 3.42
C GLY A 111 5.20 7.10 2.13
N PHE A 112 3.99 6.64 1.78
CA PHE A 112 3.79 5.96 0.51
C PHE A 112 3.94 6.91 -0.68
N GLY A 113 3.43 8.14 -0.56
CA GLY A 113 3.67 9.19 -1.56
C GLY A 113 5.14 9.59 -1.66
N GLU A 114 5.86 9.62 -0.53
CA GLU A 114 7.31 9.87 -0.52
C GLU A 114 8.09 8.75 -1.23
N MET A 115 7.68 7.47 -1.10
CA MET A 115 8.26 6.36 -1.87
C MET A 115 8.06 6.56 -3.37
N ILE A 116 6.85 6.93 -3.80
CA ILE A 116 6.56 7.23 -5.21
C ILE A 116 7.44 8.39 -5.69
N LYS A 117 7.58 9.46 -4.89
CA LYS A 117 8.43 10.61 -5.20
C LYS A 117 9.91 10.21 -5.34
N ALA A 118 10.39 9.30 -4.49
CA ALA A 118 11.74 8.73 -4.61
C ALA A 118 11.92 8.00 -5.96
N GLY A 119 10.96 7.17 -6.35
CA GLY A 119 10.97 6.50 -7.67
C GLY A 119 10.96 7.49 -8.84
N LEU A 120 10.17 8.58 -8.74
CA LEU A 120 10.18 9.66 -9.74
C LEU A 120 11.55 10.33 -9.84
N ASN A 121 12.25 10.51 -8.71
CA ASN A 121 13.61 11.07 -8.65
C ASN A 121 14.64 10.13 -9.30
N GLU A 122 14.46 8.80 -9.21
CA GLU A 122 15.25 7.78 -9.92
C GLU A 122 14.92 7.71 -11.43
N GLY A 123 14.02 8.58 -11.91
CA GLY A 123 13.63 8.63 -13.32
C GLY A 123 12.60 7.56 -13.71
N LEU A 124 11.97 6.88 -12.75
CA LEU A 124 10.88 5.93 -13.04
C LEU A 124 9.63 6.66 -13.53
N ARG A 125 8.90 5.99 -14.43
CA ARG A 125 7.63 6.48 -14.98
C ARG A 125 6.56 5.39 -15.06
N ASP A 126 6.94 4.14 -14.85
CA ASP A 126 6.02 3.01 -14.69
C ASP A 126 6.05 2.56 -13.23
N PHE A 127 4.87 2.52 -12.60
CA PHE A 127 4.72 2.17 -11.20
C PHE A 127 3.67 1.07 -11.02
N LEU A 128 4.02 0.07 -10.23
CA LEU A 128 3.10 -0.94 -9.72
C LEU A 128 2.89 -0.66 -8.23
N LEU A 129 1.67 -0.29 -7.88
CA LEU A 129 1.27 0.07 -6.52
C LEU A 129 0.57 -1.12 -5.86
N CYS A 130 1.20 -1.70 -4.83
CA CYS A 130 0.68 -2.81 -4.05
C CYS A 130 -0.01 -2.25 -2.80
N LEU A 131 -1.34 -2.34 -2.70
CA LEU A 131 -2.13 -1.60 -1.70
C LEU A 131 -2.59 -2.43 -0.50
N GLY A 132 -2.21 -3.70 -0.40
CA GLY A 132 -2.57 -4.57 0.73
C GLY A 132 -1.82 -4.22 2.02
N GLY A 133 -2.40 -4.59 3.18
CA GLY A 133 -1.75 -4.47 4.49
C GLY A 133 -1.67 -3.06 5.08
N SER A 134 -2.39 -2.06 4.55
CA SER A 134 -2.34 -0.67 5.02
C SER A 134 -2.93 -0.47 6.42
N ALA A 135 -2.31 0.42 7.21
CA ALA A 135 -2.82 0.89 8.52
C ALA A 135 -3.82 2.05 8.41
N THR A 136 -3.96 2.63 7.22
CA THR A 136 -4.56 3.94 6.98
C THR A 136 -6.02 3.86 6.54
N THR A 137 -6.80 4.91 6.79
CA THR A 137 -8.16 5.13 6.26
C THR A 137 -8.28 6.59 5.76
N ASP A 138 -7.20 7.15 5.23
CA ASP A 138 -7.07 8.54 4.79
C ASP A 138 -7.42 8.79 3.32
N CYS A 139 -8.02 7.80 2.63
CA CYS A 139 -8.36 7.89 1.20
C CYS A 139 -7.16 8.22 0.29
N GLY A 140 -5.93 7.90 0.71
CA GLY A 140 -4.72 8.25 -0.03
C GLY A 140 -4.35 9.75 0.01
N CYS A 141 -5.01 10.55 0.87
CA CYS A 141 -4.74 11.99 0.94
C CYS A 141 -3.30 12.29 1.37
N GLY A 142 -2.72 11.50 2.28
CA GLY A 142 -1.31 11.64 2.64
C GLY A 142 -0.38 11.41 1.45
N MET A 143 -0.63 10.36 0.67
CA MET A 143 0.11 10.07 -0.57
C MET A 143 0.03 11.24 -1.56
N ALA A 144 -1.18 11.75 -1.79
CA ALA A 144 -1.39 12.88 -2.69
C ALA A 144 -0.69 14.15 -2.19
N ALA A 145 -0.70 14.40 -0.87
CA ALA A 145 -0.01 15.54 -0.27
C ALA A 145 1.53 15.47 -0.47
N ALA A 146 2.14 14.29 -0.33
CA ALA A 146 3.57 14.11 -0.62
C ALA A 146 3.92 14.40 -2.08
N LEU A 147 2.96 14.22 -2.98
CA LEU A 147 3.10 14.46 -4.42
C LEU A 147 2.68 15.90 -4.84
N GLY A 148 2.40 16.77 -3.86
CA GLY A 148 2.19 18.20 -4.09
C GLY A 148 0.72 18.65 -4.10
N VAL A 149 -0.23 17.77 -3.82
CA VAL A 149 -1.64 18.16 -3.63
C VAL A 149 -1.80 18.82 -2.27
N LYS A 150 -2.46 19.97 -2.21
CA LYS A 150 -2.79 20.67 -0.95
C LYS A 150 -4.26 20.45 -0.61
N PHE A 151 -4.50 19.93 0.58
CA PHE A 151 -5.83 19.83 1.18
C PHE A 151 -5.99 21.02 2.13
N LEU A 152 -7.02 21.84 1.91
CA LEU A 152 -7.21 23.09 2.64
C LEU A 152 -8.39 23.00 3.60
N ASP A 153 -8.21 23.50 4.82
CA ASP A 153 -9.27 23.63 5.81
C ASP A 153 -10.17 24.87 5.58
N ALA A 154 -11.13 25.10 6.46
CA ALA A 154 -12.05 26.25 6.37
C ALA A 154 -11.37 27.62 6.46
N SER A 155 -10.15 27.69 6.97
CA SER A 155 -9.33 28.92 7.03
C SER A 155 -8.43 29.09 5.79
N GLY A 156 -8.44 28.13 4.86
CA GLY A 156 -7.55 28.10 3.69
C GLY A 156 -6.14 27.62 4.02
N LYS A 157 -5.91 27.04 5.21
CA LYS A 157 -4.61 26.54 5.62
C LYS A 157 -4.42 25.10 5.12
N PRO A 158 -3.27 24.77 4.48
CA PRO A 158 -2.97 23.41 4.05
C PRO A 158 -2.65 22.51 5.25
N PHE A 159 -3.09 21.24 5.17
CA PHE A 159 -2.77 20.18 6.12
C PHE A 159 -2.73 18.81 5.44
N VAL A 160 -2.17 17.81 6.10
CA VAL A 160 -2.19 16.41 5.63
C VAL A 160 -3.36 15.69 6.30
N PRO A 161 -4.43 15.35 5.56
CA PRO A 161 -5.58 14.68 6.15
C PRO A 161 -5.25 13.27 6.63
N THR A 162 -5.90 12.87 7.72
CA THR A 162 -5.96 11.52 8.26
C THR A 162 -7.41 11.04 8.27
N GLY A 163 -7.69 9.78 8.59
CA GLY A 163 -9.06 9.28 8.67
C GLY A 163 -9.99 10.18 9.49
N ALA A 164 -9.53 10.66 10.65
CA ALA A 164 -10.33 11.55 11.53
C ALA A 164 -10.56 12.95 10.96
N THR A 165 -9.65 13.44 10.13
CA THR A 165 -9.66 14.84 9.63
C THR A 165 -10.08 14.97 8.16
N LEU A 166 -10.48 13.89 7.49
CA LEU A 166 -11.06 13.94 6.14
C LEU A 166 -12.25 14.92 6.06
N LYS A 167 -13.06 14.97 7.10
CA LYS A 167 -14.22 15.86 7.24
C LYS A 167 -13.87 17.36 7.23
N ASP A 168 -12.63 17.71 7.58
CA ASP A 168 -12.16 19.08 7.71
C ASP A 168 -11.62 19.66 6.39
N VAL A 169 -11.51 18.82 5.34
CA VAL A 169 -11.10 19.27 4.00
C VAL A 169 -12.24 20.03 3.34
N VAL A 170 -12.02 21.29 3.03
CA VAL A 170 -12.99 22.17 2.35
C VAL A 170 -12.73 22.28 0.86
N SER A 171 -11.45 22.34 0.47
CA SER A 171 -11.03 22.41 -0.93
C SER A 171 -9.69 21.72 -1.15
N ILE A 172 -9.40 21.45 -2.42
CA ILE A 172 -8.16 20.82 -2.88
C ILE A 172 -7.49 21.79 -3.84
N ASP A 173 -6.17 21.94 -3.74
CA ASP A 173 -5.36 22.70 -4.68
C ASP A 173 -4.31 21.76 -5.28
N THR A 174 -4.35 21.58 -6.60
CA THR A 174 -3.45 20.73 -7.38
C THR A 174 -2.38 21.53 -8.13
N SER A 175 -2.26 22.82 -7.91
CA SER A 175 -1.35 23.71 -8.64
C SER A 175 0.13 23.36 -8.46
N GLU A 176 0.50 22.70 -7.37
CA GLU A 176 1.86 22.29 -7.05
C GLU A 176 2.10 20.76 -7.19
N ILE A 177 1.18 20.05 -7.84
CA ILE A 177 1.36 18.62 -8.07
C ILE A 177 2.63 18.38 -8.88
N ASP A 178 3.39 17.35 -8.52
CA ASP A 178 4.60 16.98 -9.26
C ASP A 178 4.25 16.66 -10.72
N GLY A 179 4.68 17.50 -11.66
CA GLY A 179 4.33 17.38 -13.08
C GLY A 179 4.77 16.05 -13.73
N ARG A 180 5.69 15.31 -13.08
CA ARG A 180 6.12 13.99 -13.53
C ARG A 180 5.04 12.93 -13.38
N ILE A 181 4.03 13.17 -12.51
CA ILE A 181 2.86 12.29 -12.35
C ILE A 181 2.12 12.15 -13.68
N TRP A 182 1.95 13.23 -14.44
CA TRP A 182 1.27 13.24 -15.73
C TRP A 182 2.03 12.51 -16.85
N GLN A 183 3.32 12.23 -16.62
CA GLN A 183 4.21 11.49 -17.52
C GLN A 183 4.38 10.04 -17.07
N SER A 184 3.68 9.61 -16.03
CA SER A 184 3.85 8.31 -15.41
C SER A 184 2.59 7.45 -15.58
N ARG A 185 2.81 6.14 -15.63
CA ARG A 185 1.75 5.15 -15.61
C ARG A 185 1.73 4.47 -14.24
N PHE A 186 0.55 4.41 -13.64
CA PHE A 186 0.31 3.74 -12.38
C PHE A 186 -0.63 2.55 -12.59
N THR A 187 -0.17 1.38 -12.19
CA THR A 187 -0.98 0.16 -12.15
C THR A 187 -1.18 -0.22 -10.69
N VAL A 188 -2.41 -0.49 -10.29
CA VAL A 188 -2.73 -0.92 -8.92
C VAL A 188 -2.85 -2.43 -8.89
N MET A 189 -2.19 -3.06 -7.92
CA MET A 189 -2.39 -4.47 -7.55
C MET A 189 -3.21 -4.51 -6.27
N SER A 190 -4.45 -4.98 -6.39
CA SER A 190 -5.40 -5.12 -5.29
C SER A 190 -6.42 -6.20 -5.65
N ASP A 191 -6.79 -7.00 -4.66
CA ASP A 191 -7.73 -8.12 -4.77
C ASP A 191 -9.10 -7.81 -4.16
N VAL A 192 -9.36 -6.52 -3.81
CA VAL A 192 -10.60 -6.11 -3.15
C VAL A 192 -11.51 -5.33 -4.11
N GLU A 193 -12.83 -5.59 -4.00
CA GLU A 193 -13.88 -4.97 -4.80
C GLU A 193 -14.83 -4.09 -3.97
N ASN A 194 -14.51 -3.86 -2.71
CA ASN A 194 -15.34 -3.08 -1.81
C ASN A 194 -15.49 -1.63 -2.28
N PRO A 195 -16.69 -1.03 -2.17
CA PRO A 195 -16.87 0.38 -2.46
C PRO A 195 -16.10 1.25 -1.45
N LEU A 196 -15.87 2.52 -1.80
CA LEU A 196 -15.13 3.44 -0.94
C LEU A 196 -15.83 3.64 0.42
N PHE A 197 -17.15 3.76 0.43
CA PHE A 197 -17.98 4.03 1.61
C PHE A 197 -19.28 3.23 1.59
N GLY A 198 -20.02 3.30 2.71
CA GLY A 198 -21.27 2.57 2.92
C GLY A 198 -21.06 1.25 3.67
N PRO A 199 -22.12 0.47 3.94
CA PRO A 199 -22.08 -0.72 4.81
C PRO A 199 -21.06 -1.80 4.39
N LEU A 200 -20.74 -1.89 3.09
CA LEU A 200 -19.70 -2.77 2.54
C LEU A 200 -18.44 -2.00 2.16
N GLY A 201 -18.34 -0.74 2.57
CA GLY A 201 -17.25 0.18 2.23
C GLY A 201 -16.00 -0.04 3.06
N ALA A 202 -14.94 0.68 2.65
CA ALA A 202 -13.60 0.53 3.21
C ALA A 202 -13.55 0.72 4.73
N ALA A 203 -14.29 1.69 5.29
CA ALA A 203 -14.30 1.94 6.72
C ALA A 203 -14.91 0.76 7.49
N TYR A 204 -16.08 0.26 7.09
CA TYR A 204 -16.77 -0.82 7.79
C TYR A 204 -16.02 -2.15 7.71
N ILE A 205 -15.40 -2.45 6.57
CA ILE A 205 -14.74 -3.75 6.34
C ILE A 205 -13.32 -3.77 6.91
N TYR A 206 -12.54 -2.69 6.75
CA TYR A 206 -11.12 -2.73 7.04
C TYR A 206 -10.67 -1.93 8.27
N SER A 207 -11.46 -0.94 8.77
CA SER A 207 -11.03 -0.13 9.91
C SER A 207 -11.05 -0.87 11.24
N PRO A 208 -11.92 -1.87 11.51
CA PRO A 208 -11.88 -2.64 12.76
C PRO A 208 -10.53 -3.32 13.01
N GLN A 209 -9.93 -3.95 11.98
CA GLN A 209 -8.60 -4.58 12.12
C GLN A 209 -7.47 -3.55 12.36
N LYS A 210 -7.70 -2.28 12.03
CA LYS A 210 -6.80 -1.14 12.29
C LYS A 210 -7.07 -0.49 13.66
N GLY A 211 -7.96 -1.10 14.46
CA GLY A 211 -8.29 -0.71 15.84
C GLY A 211 -9.41 0.29 15.98
N ALA A 212 -10.22 0.56 14.94
CA ALA A 212 -11.38 1.43 15.06
C ALA A 212 -12.49 0.81 15.92
N SER A 213 -13.05 1.61 16.83
CA SER A 213 -14.31 1.29 17.52
C SER A 213 -15.51 1.46 16.57
N PRO A 214 -16.70 0.93 16.91
CA PRO A 214 -17.89 1.09 16.06
C PRO A 214 -18.23 2.56 15.75
N ASP A 215 -18.07 3.48 16.72
CA ASP A 215 -18.32 4.90 16.54
C ASP A 215 -17.28 5.53 15.61
N GLU A 216 -16.00 5.12 15.73
CA GLU A 216 -14.94 5.57 14.84
C GLU A 216 -15.14 5.05 13.41
N VAL A 217 -15.65 3.81 13.22
CA VAL A 217 -15.98 3.27 11.89
C VAL A 217 -17.03 4.15 11.20
N ALA A 218 -18.10 4.51 11.92
CA ALA A 218 -19.15 5.38 11.37
C ALA A 218 -18.61 6.79 11.03
N MET A 219 -17.74 7.35 11.88
CA MET A 219 -17.07 8.62 11.63
C MET A 219 -16.15 8.55 10.40
N LEU A 220 -15.37 7.48 10.26
CA LEU A 220 -14.48 7.26 9.12
C LEU A 220 -15.26 7.13 7.81
N ASP A 221 -16.37 6.39 7.82
CA ASP A 221 -17.23 6.27 6.64
C ASP A 221 -17.81 7.62 6.21
N ALA A 222 -18.32 8.41 7.16
CA ALA A 222 -18.77 9.76 6.88
C ALA A 222 -17.65 10.67 6.33
N GLY A 223 -16.42 10.52 6.82
CA GLY A 223 -15.24 11.20 6.30
C GLY A 223 -14.92 10.81 4.85
N LEU A 224 -15.03 9.52 4.51
CA LEU A 224 -14.84 9.02 3.14
C LEU A 224 -15.92 9.55 2.18
N VAL A 225 -17.18 9.60 2.63
CA VAL A 225 -18.25 10.26 1.86
C VAL A 225 -17.93 11.73 1.62
N HIS A 226 -17.51 12.43 2.67
CA HIS A 226 -17.19 13.87 2.59
C HIS A 226 -16.07 14.14 1.59
N ILE A 227 -14.92 13.48 1.74
CA ILE A 227 -13.77 13.70 0.85
C ILE A 227 -14.08 13.32 -0.60
N SER A 228 -14.86 12.25 -0.84
CA SER A 228 -15.32 11.89 -2.17
C SER A 228 -16.13 13.00 -2.83
N ASN A 229 -17.00 13.66 -2.06
CA ASN A 229 -17.79 14.81 -2.55
C ASN A 229 -16.92 16.05 -2.81
N VAL A 230 -15.87 16.28 -2.02
CA VAL A 230 -14.90 17.35 -2.28
C VAL A 230 -14.13 17.08 -3.56
N MET A 231 -13.61 15.86 -3.74
CA MET A 231 -12.86 15.45 -4.95
C MET A 231 -13.69 15.56 -6.23
N ARG A 232 -14.99 15.25 -6.18
CA ARG A 232 -15.89 15.36 -7.37
C ARG A 232 -16.17 16.79 -7.82
N ARG A 233 -15.89 17.78 -7.01
CA ARG A 233 -16.10 19.21 -7.32
C ARG A 233 -14.88 19.87 -7.95
N HIS A 234 -13.77 19.14 -7.99
CA HIS A 234 -12.50 19.51 -8.64
C HIS A 234 -12.30 18.74 -9.94
#